data_c6de8172586ef003a09f58e774ef3dfc
#
_entry.id   c6de8172586ef003a09f58e774ef3dfc
#
_cell.length_a   1.000
_cell.length_b   1.000
_cell.length_c   1.000
_cell.angle_alpha   90.00
_cell.angle_beta   90.00
_cell.angle_gamma   90.00
#
_symmetry.space_group_name_H-M   'P 1'
#
loop_
_entity.id
_entity.type
_entity.pdbx_description
1 polymer ?
#
loop_
_entity_poly.entity_id
_entity_poly.type
_entity_poly.pdbx_seq_one_letter_code
_entity_poly.pdbx_strand_id
1 'polypeptide(L)'
;MIYLVRHGESEANIKNRFSGITDVELTELGMEQAIKAGEKLKDKTIHNIFSSPLKRAKNTAEIIADEIGFNKKDIIIDNCLSEVNFGIFENLTWEEIIEQYAEESESWIKFKHKYKFPKGEGYDDIKSRISRFFENVPDNSLVATHYGVIQSVLLYYEIADDTNIWDYHISNCDILVFDNKKLINIIKSCF
;
A
#
# COMPACT_ATOMS: atom_id res chain seq x y z
N MET A 1 14.99 -8.49 -7.45
CA MET A 1 14.49 -7.18 -6.95
C MET A 1 12.97 -7.15 -6.89
N ILE A 2 12.37 -6.60 -5.81
CA ILE A 2 10.94 -6.35 -5.68
C ILE A 2 10.72 -4.85 -5.55
N TYR A 3 9.82 -4.31 -6.36
CA TYR A 3 9.40 -2.90 -6.35
C TYR A 3 7.99 -2.83 -5.76
N LEU A 4 7.87 -2.33 -4.54
CA LEU A 4 6.59 -2.23 -3.83
C LEU A 4 6.11 -0.78 -3.88
N VAL A 5 5.04 -0.50 -4.61
CA VAL A 5 4.51 0.85 -4.83
C VAL A 5 3.20 1.07 -4.09
N ARG A 6 3.10 2.18 -3.35
CA ARG A 6 1.83 2.67 -2.84
C ARG A 6 1.02 3.27 -3.99
N HIS A 7 -0.28 3.03 -4.02
CA HIS A 7 -1.17 3.65 -5.02
C HIS A 7 -1.04 5.19 -5.06
N GLY A 8 -1.36 5.80 -6.20
CA GLY A 8 -1.45 7.26 -6.37
C GLY A 8 -2.52 7.89 -5.48
N GLU A 9 -2.52 9.22 -5.38
CA GLU A 9 -3.53 9.94 -4.59
C GLU A 9 -4.94 9.54 -5.04
N SER A 10 -5.82 9.30 -4.08
CA SER A 10 -7.21 8.89 -4.29
C SER A 10 -8.19 9.92 -3.73
N GLU A 11 -9.47 9.82 -4.12
CA GLU A 11 -10.53 10.66 -3.59
C GLU A 11 -10.65 10.60 -2.05
N ALA A 12 -10.32 9.46 -1.45
CA ALA A 12 -10.31 9.33 0.00
C ALA A 12 -9.13 10.09 0.64
N ASN A 13 -7.96 10.11 -0.03
CA ASN A 13 -6.80 10.86 0.47
C ASN A 13 -7.07 12.36 0.57
N ILE A 14 -7.67 12.98 -0.47
CA ILE A 14 -7.99 14.42 -0.43
C ILE A 14 -9.08 14.76 0.59
N LYS A 15 -9.94 13.80 0.94
CA LYS A 15 -10.99 13.94 1.96
C LYS A 15 -10.52 13.52 3.35
N ASN A 16 -9.25 13.14 3.53
CA ASN A 16 -8.66 12.59 4.77
C ASN A 16 -9.48 11.47 5.38
N ARG A 17 -10.10 10.59 4.54
CA ARG A 17 -10.90 9.47 5.00
C ARG A 17 -10.11 8.18 5.01
N PHE A 18 -10.33 7.37 6.04
CA PHE A 18 -9.81 6.01 6.09
C PHE A 18 -10.52 5.15 5.05
N SER A 19 -9.77 4.70 4.06
CA SER A 19 -10.30 3.88 2.97
C SER A 19 -9.48 2.60 2.90
N GLY A 20 -9.94 1.59 3.62
CA GLY A 20 -9.38 0.25 3.58
C GLY A 20 -9.97 -0.53 2.41
N ILE A 21 -11.04 -1.28 2.67
CA ILE A 21 -11.76 -2.04 1.64
C ILE A 21 -12.72 -1.18 0.81
N THR A 22 -13.02 0.04 1.26
CA THR A 22 -13.80 1.00 0.48
C THR A 22 -13.08 1.30 -0.84
N ASP A 23 -13.78 1.05 -1.97
CA ASP A 23 -13.19 1.21 -3.29
C ASP A 23 -13.43 2.63 -3.82
N VAL A 24 -12.33 3.33 -4.10
CA VAL A 24 -12.32 4.73 -4.57
C VAL A 24 -11.39 4.89 -5.76
N GLU A 25 -11.64 5.91 -6.58
CA GLU A 25 -10.83 6.21 -7.76
C GLU A 25 -9.57 7.02 -7.40
N LEU A 26 -8.60 7.02 -8.32
CA LEU A 26 -7.49 7.98 -8.29
C LEU A 26 -7.99 9.38 -8.62
N THR A 27 -7.33 10.39 -8.07
CA THR A 27 -7.47 11.77 -8.53
C THR A 27 -6.64 12.00 -9.82
N GLU A 28 -6.82 13.14 -10.48
CA GLU A 28 -5.96 13.53 -11.60
C GLU A 28 -4.49 13.59 -11.16
N LEU A 29 -4.22 14.16 -9.98
CA LEU A 29 -2.87 14.16 -9.39
C LEU A 29 -2.37 12.74 -9.13
N GLY A 30 -3.22 11.83 -8.64
CA GLY A 30 -2.85 10.43 -8.44
C GLY A 30 -2.46 9.71 -9.73
N MET A 31 -3.12 10.03 -10.83
CA MET A 31 -2.74 9.51 -12.16
C MET A 31 -1.38 10.07 -12.62
N GLU A 32 -1.14 11.37 -12.45
CA GLU A 32 0.16 11.99 -12.76
C GLU A 32 1.30 11.41 -11.90
N GLN A 33 1.03 11.14 -10.61
CA GLN A 33 1.99 10.47 -9.74
C GLN A 33 2.35 9.07 -10.24
N ALA A 34 1.36 8.31 -10.72
CA ALA A 34 1.58 6.98 -11.27
C ALA A 34 2.40 7.02 -12.58
N ILE A 35 2.15 8.00 -13.46
CA ILE A 35 2.97 8.22 -14.68
C ILE A 35 4.44 8.46 -14.29
N LYS A 36 4.69 9.37 -13.35
CA LYS A 36 6.06 9.67 -12.91
C LYS A 36 6.73 8.49 -12.21
N ALA A 37 5.98 7.68 -11.47
CA ALA A 37 6.50 6.44 -10.90
C ALA A 37 6.93 5.47 -12.01
N GLY A 38 6.12 5.32 -13.06
CA GLY A 38 6.44 4.53 -14.24
C GLY A 38 7.71 5.03 -14.96
N GLU A 39 7.83 6.35 -15.16
CA GLU A 39 9.03 6.94 -15.77
C GLU A 39 10.33 6.59 -15.02
N LYS A 40 10.29 6.55 -13.67
CA LYS A 40 11.42 6.15 -12.83
C LYS A 40 11.77 4.65 -12.92
N LEU A 41 10.85 3.85 -13.43
CA LEU A 41 11.01 2.42 -13.61
C LEU A 41 11.34 2.00 -15.04
N LYS A 42 11.40 2.91 -16.02
CA LYS A 42 11.65 2.60 -17.44
C LYS A 42 12.95 1.82 -17.68
N ASP A 43 13.98 2.12 -16.91
CA ASP A 43 15.29 1.44 -17.01
C ASP A 43 15.41 0.22 -16.09
N LYS A 44 14.34 -0.20 -15.44
CA LYS A 44 14.34 -1.34 -14.54
C LYS A 44 13.81 -2.58 -15.25
N THR A 45 14.42 -3.73 -14.94
CA THR A 45 13.90 -5.00 -15.43
C THR A 45 12.71 -5.42 -14.58
N ILE A 46 11.51 -5.39 -15.13
CA ILE A 46 10.26 -5.83 -14.48
C ILE A 46 9.64 -6.91 -15.36
N HIS A 47 9.52 -8.12 -14.81
CA HIS A 47 8.98 -9.28 -15.52
C HIS A 47 7.54 -9.60 -15.11
N ASN A 48 7.12 -9.16 -13.93
CA ASN A 48 5.79 -9.42 -13.39
C ASN A 48 5.24 -8.14 -12.75
N ILE A 49 3.93 -7.93 -12.89
CA ILE A 49 3.21 -6.89 -12.15
C ILE A 49 2.07 -7.56 -11.40
N PHE A 50 2.06 -7.37 -10.09
CA PHE A 50 0.98 -7.77 -9.20
C PHE A 50 0.26 -6.53 -8.69
N SER A 51 -1.04 -6.64 -8.46
CA SER A 51 -1.82 -5.52 -7.93
C SER A 51 -2.91 -5.99 -6.98
N SER A 52 -3.18 -5.16 -5.98
CA SER A 52 -4.43 -5.19 -5.23
C SER A 52 -5.63 -5.08 -6.19
N PRO A 53 -6.78 -5.71 -5.88
CA PRO A 53 -8.01 -5.59 -6.66
C PRO A 53 -8.66 -4.19 -6.56
N LEU A 54 -8.30 -3.38 -5.54
CA LEU A 54 -8.89 -2.07 -5.33
C LEU A 54 -8.47 -1.09 -6.44
N LYS A 55 -9.44 -0.37 -6.99
CA LYS A 55 -9.29 0.47 -8.19
C LYS A 55 -8.09 1.40 -8.13
N ARG A 56 -7.88 2.10 -7.02
CA ARG A 56 -6.74 3.01 -6.85
C ARG A 56 -5.38 2.34 -7.05
N ALA A 57 -5.19 1.12 -6.56
CA ALA A 57 -3.94 0.37 -6.75
C ALA A 57 -3.87 -0.27 -8.13
N LYS A 58 -4.97 -0.82 -8.62
CA LYS A 58 -5.07 -1.39 -9.97
C LYS A 58 -4.78 -0.34 -11.04
N ASN A 59 -5.43 0.82 -10.97
CA ASN A 59 -5.21 1.91 -11.92
C ASN A 59 -3.76 2.43 -11.86
N THR A 60 -3.15 2.50 -10.66
CA THR A 60 -1.74 2.83 -10.51
C THR A 60 -0.85 1.81 -11.24
N ALA A 61 -1.11 0.50 -11.07
CA ALA A 61 -0.38 -0.55 -11.75
C ALA A 61 -0.53 -0.48 -13.28
N GLU A 62 -1.74 -0.24 -13.77
CA GLU A 62 -2.03 -0.12 -15.21
C GLU A 62 -1.34 1.08 -15.85
N ILE A 63 -1.28 2.23 -15.16
CA ILE A 63 -0.58 3.42 -15.64
C ILE A 63 0.95 3.17 -15.67
N ILE A 64 1.51 2.58 -14.60
CA ILE A 64 2.92 2.22 -14.58
C ILE A 64 3.26 1.21 -15.69
N ALA A 65 2.39 0.22 -15.91
CA ALA A 65 2.55 -0.77 -16.98
C ALA A 65 2.67 -0.11 -18.37
N ASP A 66 1.79 0.87 -18.67
CA ASP A 66 1.88 1.64 -19.92
C ASP A 66 3.23 2.35 -20.06
N GLU A 67 3.69 3.01 -19.00
CA GLU A 67 4.93 3.78 -19.03
C GLU A 67 6.18 2.93 -19.27
N ILE A 68 6.20 1.70 -18.76
CA ILE A 68 7.34 0.77 -18.92
C ILE A 68 7.16 -0.19 -20.10
N GLY A 69 6.06 -0.09 -20.86
CA GLY A 69 5.78 -0.97 -22.01
C GLY A 69 5.38 -2.40 -21.61
N PHE A 70 4.84 -2.60 -20.40
CA PHE A 70 4.32 -3.90 -19.96
C PHE A 70 2.86 -4.08 -20.39
N ASN A 71 2.49 -5.29 -20.80
CA ASN A 71 1.12 -5.55 -21.26
C ASN A 71 0.17 -5.62 -20.04
N LYS A 72 -0.77 -4.67 -19.93
CA LYS A 72 -1.74 -4.60 -18.83
C LYS A 72 -2.56 -5.87 -18.62
N LYS A 73 -2.77 -6.67 -19.68
CA LYS A 73 -3.54 -7.92 -19.56
C LYS A 73 -2.79 -8.99 -18.76
N ASP A 74 -1.48 -8.83 -18.61
CA ASP A 74 -0.62 -9.74 -17.88
C ASP A 74 -0.43 -9.30 -16.42
N ILE A 75 -1.10 -8.22 -15.96
CA ILE A 75 -1.14 -7.80 -14.57
C ILE A 75 -1.94 -8.84 -13.77
N ILE A 76 -1.32 -9.36 -12.72
CA ILE A 76 -1.91 -10.38 -11.84
C ILE A 76 -2.57 -9.68 -10.65
N ILE A 77 -3.88 -9.84 -10.52
CA ILE A 77 -4.64 -9.31 -9.38
C ILE A 77 -4.61 -10.32 -8.25
N ASP A 78 -4.18 -9.88 -7.05
CA ASP A 78 -4.14 -10.72 -5.86
C ASP A 78 -4.84 -10.03 -4.67
N ASN A 79 -5.85 -10.69 -4.12
CA ASN A 79 -6.65 -10.18 -3.00
C ASN A 79 -5.81 -10.02 -1.72
N CYS A 80 -4.71 -10.76 -1.56
CA CYS A 80 -3.84 -10.60 -0.40
C CYS A 80 -3.16 -9.23 -0.34
N LEU A 81 -3.12 -8.49 -1.44
CA LEU A 81 -2.56 -7.15 -1.56
C LEU A 81 -3.57 -6.03 -1.24
N SER A 82 -4.82 -6.36 -0.89
CA SER A 82 -5.83 -5.37 -0.49
C SER A 82 -5.41 -4.60 0.76
N GLU A 83 -5.89 -3.36 0.90
CA GLU A 83 -5.63 -2.55 2.09
C GLU A 83 -6.23 -3.19 3.35
N VAL A 84 -5.81 -2.71 4.49
CA VAL A 84 -6.38 -3.04 5.80
C VAL A 84 -7.88 -2.77 5.77
N ASN A 85 -8.68 -3.72 6.22
CA ASN A 85 -10.08 -3.45 6.54
C ASN A 85 -10.15 -2.67 7.86
N PHE A 86 -10.43 -1.38 7.80
CA PHE A 86 -10.53 -0.52 8.97
C PHE A 86 -11.82 -0.70 9.78
N GLY A 87 -12.71 -1.62 9.37
CA GLY A 87 -13.92 -1.97 10.10
C GLY A 87 -14.82 -0.76 10.36
N ILE A 88 -15.05 -0.44 11.65
CA ILE A 88 -15.91 0.70 12.02
C ILE A 88 -15.32 2.06 11.66
N PHE A 89 -14.04 2.16 11.29
CA PHE A 89 -13.38 3.40 10.88
C PHE A 89 -13.44 3.63 9.35
N GLU A 90 -13.96 2.66 8.59
CA GLU A 90 -14.11 2.82 7.13
C GLU A 90 -14.90 4.07 6.77
N ASN A 91 -14.33 4.82 5.83
CA ASN A 91 -14.91 6.04 5.27
C ASN A 91 -15.14 7.20 6.28
N LEU A 92 -14.48 7.17 7.44
CA LEU A 92 -14.49 8.26 8.42
C LEU A 92 -13.18 9.06 8.33
N THR A 93 -13.24 10.34 8.71
CA THR A 93 -12.05 11.15 9.00
C THR A 93 -11.55 10.85 10.41
N TRP A 94 -10.33 11.32 10.73
CA TRP A 94 -9.81 11.16 12.09
C TRP A 94 -10.65 11.88 13.14
N GLU A 95 -11.15 13.06 12.81
CA GLU A 95 -12.04 13.85 13.67
C GLU A 95 -13.36 13.12 13.93
N GLU A 96 -13.99 12.55 12.89
CA GLU A 96 -15.20 11.74 12.99
C GLU A 96 -14.96 10.48 13.85
N ILE A 97 -13.77 9.86 13.74
CA ILE A 97 -13.40 8.69 14.55
C ILE A 97 -13.28 9.07 16.04
N ILE A 98 -12.60 10.17 16.36
CA ILE A 98 -12.47 10.65 17.75
C ILE A 98 -13.86 10.96 18.33
N GLU A 99 -14.74 11.58 17.56
CA GLU A 99 -16.08 11.94 18.00
C GLU A 99 -16.97 10.73 18.26
N GLN A 100 -16.93 9.73 17.34
CA GLN A 100 -17.85 8.59 17.38
C GLN A 100 -17.29 7.38 18.16
N TYR A 101 -15.96 7.24 18.22
CA TYR A 101 -15.24 6.05 18.71
C TYR A 101 -14.01 6.45 19.54
N ALA A 102 -14.19 7.32 20.56
CA ALA A 102 -13.08 7.86 21.35
C ALA A 102 -12.21 6.77 21.99
N GLU A 103 -12.81 5.75 22.62
CA GLU A 103 -12.08 4.67 23.27
C GLU A 103 -11.25 3.84 22.31
N GLU A 104 -11.80 3.54 21.11
CA GLU A 104 -11.10 2.82 20.05
C GLU A 104 -9.97 3.64 19.46
N SER A 105 -10.16 4.96 19.29
CA SER A 105 -9.12 5.86 18.78
C SER A 105 -7.92 5.93 19.74
N GLU A 106 -8.17 6.06 21.03
CA GLU A 106 -7.13 6.02 22.07
C GLU A 106 -6.41 4.65 22.10
N SER A 107 -7.17 3.57 21.98
CA SER A 107 -6.63 2.22 21.92
C SER A 107 -5.71 2.02 20.71
N TRP A 108 -6.11 2.53 19.53
CA TRP A 108 -5.26 2.46 18.35
C TRP A 108 -3.96 3.24 18.52
N ILE A 109 -4.02 4.48 19.02
CA ILE A 109 -2.81 5.28 19.33
C ILE A 109 -1.89 4.53 20.29
N LYS A 110 -2.46 3.91 21.34
CA LYS A 110 -1.72 3.19 22.37
C LYS A 110 -1.08 1.90 21.86
N PHE A 111 -1.82 1.09 21.12
CA PHE A 111 -1.40 -0.25 20.68
C PHE A 111 -0.78 -0.26 19.29
N LYS A 112 -0.94 0.85 18.54
CA LYS A 112 -0.36 1.01 17.18
C LYS A 112 -0.72 -0.19 16.28
N HIS A 113 0.30 -0.83 15.68
CA HIS A 113 0.12 -1.98 14.80
C HIS A 113 -0.41 -3.25 15.55
N LYS A 114 -0.38 -3.30 16.88
CA LYS A 114 -1.02 -4.38 17.67
C LYS A 114 -2.53 -4.20 17.82
N TYR A 115 -3.06 -3.04 17.39
CA TYR A 115 -4.49 -2.79 17.45
C TYR A 115 -5.21 -3.57 16.32
N LYS A 116 -6.31 -4.22 16.70
CA LYS A 116 -7.24 -4.84 15.74
C LYS A 116 -8.50 -3.99 15.64
N PHE A 117 -8.81 -3.54 14.42
CA PHE A 117 -9.98 -2.71 14.17
C PHE A 117 -11.27 -3.51 14.43
N PRO A 118 -12.23 -2.99 15.22
CA PRO A 118 -13.51 -3.66 15.41
C PRO A 118 -14.23 -3.88 14.08
N LYS A 119 -14.67 -5.12 13.83
CA LYS A 119 -15.24 -5.58 12.54
C LYS A 119 -14.27 -5.49 11.35
N GLY A 120 -12.99 -5.32 11.62
CA GLY A 120 -11.93 -5.19 10.63
C GLY A 120 -10.76 -6.12 10.87
N GLU A 121 -9.61 -5.76 10.32
CA GLU A 121 -8.36 -6.49 10.44
C GLU A 121 -7.43 -5.85 11.47
N GLY A 122 -6.46 -6.62 11.95
CA GLY A 122 -5.26 -6.16 12.61
C GLY A 122 -4.03 -6.59 11.82
N TYR A 123 -2.86 -6.25 12.31
CA TYR A 123 -1.59 -6.57 11.66
C TYR A 123 -1.35 -8.06 11.48
N ASP A 124 -1.75 -8.87 12.45
CA ASP A 124 -1.60 -10.34 12.37
C ASP A 124 -2.46 -10.94 11.25
N ASP A 125 -3.65 -10.39 11.01
CA ASP A 125 -4.52 -10.81 9.92
C ASP A 125 -3.86 -10.48 8.57
N ILE A 126 -3.30 -9.26 8.43
CA ILE A 126 -2.60 -8.83 7.23
C ILE A 126 -1.34 -9.66 7.02
N LYS A 127 -0.52 -9.83 8.06
CA LYS A 127 0.69 -10.65 8.02
C LYS A 127 0.37 -12.07 7.53
N SER A 128 -0.71 -12.66 8.02
CA SER A 128 -1.13 -14.01 7.63
C SER A 128 -1.45 -14.10 6.14
N ARG A 129 -2.13 -13.08 5.55
CA ARG A 129 -2.50 -13.10 4.14
C ARG A 129 -1.36 -12.71 3.19
N ILE A 130 -0.41 -11.86 3.61
CA ILE A 130 0.69 -11.42 2.75
C ILE A 130 1.92 -12.35 2.81
N SER A 131 2.13 -13.09 3.90
CA SER A 131 3.35 -13.88 4.12
C SER A 131 3.62 -14.84 2.97
N ARG A 132 2.62 -15.65 2.58
CA ARG A 132 2.76 -16.60 1.49
C ARG A 132 3.09 -15.94 0.15
N PHE A 133 2.52 -14.77 -0.12
CA PHE A 133 2.80 -14.00 -1.34
C PHE A 133 4.25 -13.51 -1.34
N PHE A 134 4.69 -12.83 -0.27
CA PHE A 134 6.03 -12.27 -0.19
C PHE A 134 7.15 -13.31 0.05
N GLU A 135 6.82 -14.54 0.41
CA GLU A 135 7.76 -15.66 0.39
C GLU A 135 8.02 -16.18 -1.02
N ASN A 136 7.05 -16.08 -1.93
CA ASN A 136 7.07 -16.69 -3.25
C ASN A 136 7.04 -15.70 -4.42
N VAL A 137 6.91 -14.40 -4.16
CA VAL A 137 6.90 -13.39 -5.22
C VAL A 137 8.18 -13.47 -6.06
N PRO A 138 8.08 -13.62 -7.39
CA PRO A 138 9.27 -13.76 -8.24
C PRO A 138 10.12 -12.48 -8.21
N ASP A 139 11.41 -12.64 -8.42
CA ASP A 139 12.30 -11.51 -8.63
C ASP A 139 11.88 -10.67 -9.85
N ASN A 140 12.27 -9.41 -9.82
CA ASN A 140 11.93 -8.42 -10.84
C ASN A 140 10.42 -8.23 -10.99
N SER A 141 9.74 -8.17 -9.85
CA SER A 141 8.30 -7.90 -9.78
C SER A 141 8.01 -6.49 -9.27
N LEU A 142 7.01 -5.85 -9.88
CA LEU A 142 6.33 -4.68 -9.35
C LEU A 142 5.08 -5.14 -8.59
N VAL A 143 4.84 -4.59 -7.41
CA VAL A 143 3.67 -4.89 -6.57
C VAL A 143 2.98 -3.59 -6.21
N ALA A 144 1.81 -3.32 -6.80
CA ALA A 144 1.01 -2.14 -6.49
C ALA A 144 0.01 -2.45 -5.36
N THR A 145 0.13 -1.69 -4.27
CA THR A 145 -0.62 -1.94 -3.05
C THR A 145 -0.85 -0.66 -2.25
N HIS A 146 -0.95 -0.75 -0.92
CA HIS A 146 -1.44 0.28 -0.03
C HIS A 146 -0.48 0.52 1.14
N TYR A 147 -0.75 1.60 1.89
CA TYR A 147 0.09 2.02 3.01
C TYR A 147 0.19 0.96 4.12
N GLY A 148 -0.95 0.42 4.57
CA GLY A 148 -0.97 -0.57 5.66
C GLY A 148 -0.32 -1.89 5.26
N VAL A 149 -0.48 -2.32 4.00
CA VAL A 149 0.24 -3.51 3.48
C VAL A 149 1.74 -3.27 3.44
N ILE A 150 2.20 -2.10 2.98
CA ILE A 150 3.63 -1.77 2.96
C ILE A 150 4.21 -1.78 4.38
N GLN A 151 3.52 -1.17 5.35
CA GLN A 151 3.94 -1.25 6.75
C GLN A 151 4.01 -2.70 7.25
N SER A 152 3.03 -3.54 6.86
CA SER A 152 3.03 -4.95 7.22
C SER A 152 4.22 -5.72 6.62
N VAL A 153 4.64 -5.37 5.39
CA VAL A 153 5.84 -5.96 4.77
C VAL A 153 7.11 -5.52 5.51
N LEU A 154 7.22 -4.25 5.90
CA LEU A 154 8.36 -3.76 6.66
C LEU A 154 8.52 -4.49 8.00
N LEU A 155 7.40 -4.75 8.70
CA LEU A 155 7.39 -5.53 9.94
C LEU A 155 7.66 -7.03 9.69
N TYR A 156 7.10 -7.57 8.61
CA TYR A 156 7.29 -8.98 8.25
C TYR A 156 8.74 -9.30 7.88
N TYR A 157 9.43 -8.36 7.23
CA TYR A 157 10.85 -8.47 6.89
C TYR A 157 11.79 -8.00 8.02
N GLU A 158 11.25 -7.67 9.19
CA GLU A 158 12.01 -7.19 10.36
C GLU A 158 12.85 -5.93 10.06
N ILE A 159 12.40 -5.10 9.10
CA ILE A 159 13.02 -3.80 8.76
C ILE A 159 12.54 -2.72 9.72
N ALA A 160 11.31 -2.84 10.17
CA ALA A 160 10.69 -1.99 11.18
C ALA A 160 10.17 -2.83 12.35
N ASP A 161 9.97 -2.18 13.48
CA ASP A 161 9.38 -2.75 14.69
C ASP A 161 8.38 -1.79 15.36
N ASP A 162 7.88 -2.16 16.55
CA ASP A 162 6.93 -1.39 17.34
C ASP A 162 7.37 0.04 17.63
N THR A 163 8.67 0.31 17.64
CA THR A 163 9.23 1.61 18.04
C THR A 163 9.31 2.59 16.89
N ASN A 164 9.49 2.09 15.64
CA ASN A 164 9.83 2.92 14.49
C ASN A 164 8.92 2.76 13.26
N ILE A 165 7.91 1.86 13.28
CA ILE A 165 7.04 1.63 12.11
C ILE A 165 6.32 2.89 11.65
N TRP A 166 5.99 3.80 12.57
CA TRP A 166 5.32 5.05 12.24
C TRP A 166 6.26 6.14 11.74
N ASP A 167 7.59 5.93 11.80
CA ASP A 167 8.59 6.84 11.23
C ASP A 167 8.74 6.64 9.70
N TYR A 168 8.22 5.53 9.18
CA TYR A 168 8.20 5.25 7.74
C TYR A 168 7.08 6.03 7.05
N HIS A 169 7.39 7.26 6.62
CA HIS A 169 6.49 8.08 5.84
C HIS A 169 6.55 7.67 4.37
N ILE A 170 5.51 6.99 3.89
CA ILE A 170 5.39 6.48 2.52
C ILE A 170 4.30 7.27 1.81
N SER A 171 4.70 8.21 0.94
CA SER A 171 3.78 9.03 0.15
C SER A 171 3.13 8.22 -0.99
N ASN A 172 2.06 8.77 -1.59
CA ASN A 172 1.46 8.17 -2.77
C ASN A 172 2.50 8.02 -3.89
N CYS A 173 2.52 6.88 -4.56
CA CYS A 173 3.50 6.50 -5.57
C CYS A 173 4.97 6.46 -5.12
N ASP A 174 5.28 6.49 -3.81
CA ASP A 174 6.60 6.07 -3.35
C ASP A 174 6.81 4.58 -3.65
N ILE A 175 8.03 4.23 -4.06
CA ILE A 175 8.39 2.85 -4.43
C ILE A 175 9.50 2.38 -3.50
N LEU A 176 9.21 1.36 -2.70
CA LEU A 176 10.19 0.67 -1.87
C LEU A 176 10.86 -0.43 -2.70
N VAL A 177 12.18 -0.44 -2.71
CA VAL A 177 12.97 -1.42 -3.48
C VAL A 177 13.61 -2.40 -2.53
N PHE A 178 13.29 -3.68 -2.70
CA PHE A 178 13.82 -4.76 -1.87
C PHE A 178 14.74 -5.67 -2.69
N ASP A 179 15.80 -6.10 -2.05
CA ASP A 179 16.68 -7.18 -2.51
C ASP A 179 16.84 -8.20 -1.38
N ASN A 180 16.51 -9.46 -1.64
CA ASN A 180 16.59 -10.53 -0.63
C ASN A 180 15.96 -10.12 0.73
N LYS A 181 14.74 -9.58 0.71
CA LYS A 181 13.98 -9.08 1.86
C LYS A 181 14.60 -7.89 2.59
N LYS A 182 15.65 -7.27 2.05
CA LYS A 182 16.27 -6.06 2.60
C LYS A 182 15.77 -4.84 1.82
N LEU A 183 15.35 -3.81 2.51
CA LEU A 183 15.04 -2.52 1.92
C LEU A 183 16.35 -1.84 1.51
N ILE A 184 16.58 -1.67 0.22
CA ILE A 184 17.81 -1.10 -0.33
C ILE A 184 17.66 0.35 -0.80
N ASN A 185 16.41 0.76 -1.12
CA ASN A 185 16.12 2.12 -1.57
C ASN A 185 14.63 2.45 -1.41
N ILE A 186 14.33 3.74 -1.30
CA ILE A 186 12.98 4.30 -1.46
C ILE A 186 13.05 5.36 -2.55
N ILE A 187 12.45 5.07 -3.70
CA ILE A 187 12.30 6.04 -4.79
C ILE A 187 11.09 6.91 -4.44
N LYS A 188 11.35 8.14 -4.03
CA LYS A 188 10.30 9.07 -3.62
C LYS A 188 9.49 9.58 -4.82
N SER A 189 8.18 9.75 -4.62
CA SER A 189 7.36 10.52 -5.55
C SER A 189 7.85 11.99 -5.57
N CYS A 190 7.61 12.69 -6.67
CA CYS A 190 8.13 14.06 -6.86
C CYS A 190 7.09 15.14 -6.51
N PHE A 191 6.12 14.83 -5.60
CA PHE A 191 5.03 15.77 -5.23
C PHE A 191 5.03 16.03 -3.74
#